data_5098033838be181d95e60bf4001a8ffa
#
_entry.id   5098033838be181d95e60bf4001a8ffa
#
_cell.length_a   1.000
_cell.length_b   1.000
_cell.length_c   1.000
_cell.angle_alpha   90.00
_cell.angle_beta   90.00
_cell.angle_gamma   90.00
#
_symmetry.space_group_name_H-M   'P 1'
#
loop_
_entity.id
_entity.type
_entity.pdbx_description
1 polymer ?
#
loop_
_entity_poly.entity_id
_entity_poly.type
_entity_poly.pdbx_seq_one_letter_code
_entity_poly.pdbx_strand_id
1 'polypeptide(L)'
;ENMLCPFHYYGVAEYLGSDEDPDQDMHRLDVSQGLDAKESKQLKYEIGQLATEQRVRYIIDKLQEYGQFGIPVTGLVFCSRQEEAHELSRLFNEHWNQQAERPYRTAAVTSKDVNGKPLSQEKRNEYVRQLTDGELDYLFTVDMFNEGVDIPAVNQIVMLRSTESSIIFTKQLGRGLRKFPYKDSVVVIDFIGNYNNNYLIPVALYGNTGDRDRARKNLQRKSIGLSSISFDPIAKERVLESLDTADWSEMKKLSEQYRQVRYELGRIPMLMDIYAYDPSLPYTLATKRSNYLDFVRSREKSLGGGKNHETTFEDQLDPVTDTEDAVLKMATELLLPGLRPHELAILERLCRLAEERLDDETPVSWNASAPISRDALLDAIRADFPQADLSDAQFDSAISVLDYSYFTGPNRKRFGNLPLVETLADDDQGEPAYRLSSGFVNMLAENRTFRIFLADTLRTGLANCRDLFQEA
;
A
#
# COMPACT_ATOMS: atom_id res chain seq x y z
N GLU A 1 24.51 0.14 0.70
CA GLU A 1 24.41 -0.73 1.90
C GLU A 1 24.71 -0.03 3.23
N ASN A 2 25.08 1.24 3.24
CA ASN A 2 25.56 1.93 4.46
C ASN A 2 24.66 3.07 4.94
N MET A 3 23.38 3.08 4.59
CA MET A 3 22.46 4.20 4.92
C MET A 3 21.59 3.95 6.17
N LEU A 4 21.44 2.72 6.62
CA LEU A 4 20.58 2.36 7.77
C LEU A 4 21.38 1.69 8.89
N CYS A 5 20.90 1.83 10.14
CA CYS A 5 21.41 1.09 11.28
C CYS A 5 20.92 -0.35 11.23
N PRO A 6 21.70 -1.34 11.71
CA PRO A 6 21.18 -2.65 12.04
C PRO A 6 20.14 -2.58 13.15
N PHE A 7 19.30 -3.60 13.24
CA PHE A 7 18.31 -3.73 14.32
C PHE A 7 18.40 -5.09 15.02
N HIS A 8 17.96 -5.10 16.27
CA HIS A 8 17.78 -6.31 17.07
C HIS A 8 16.31 -6.46 17.39
N TYR A 9 15.66 -7.45 16.78
CA TYR A 9 14.22 -7.71 16.96
C TYR A 9 14.01 -8.83 17.97
N TYR A 10 13.15 -8.55 18.95
CA TYR A 10 12.71 -9.49 19.99
C TYR A 10 11.18 -9.60 19.93
N GLY A 11 10.67 -10.73 19.43
CA GLY A 11 9.27 -11.10 19.55
C GLY A 11 9.03 -11.76 20.90
N VAL A 12 8.27 -11.10 21.77
CA VAL A 12 7.96 -11.57 23.13
C VAL A 12 6.45 -11.80 23.28
N ALA A 13 6.05 -12.73 24.13
CA ALA A 13 4.64 -12.96 24.37
C ALA A 13 3.98 -11.72 25.02
N GLU A 14 2.78 -11.34 24.55
CA GLU A 14 1.94 -10.34 25.20
C GLU A 14 1.50 -10.86 26.58
N TYR A 15 1.36 -9.95 27.56
CA TYR A 15 0.86 -10.26 28.90
C TYR A 15 -0.61 -10.71 28.83
N LEU A 16 -0.92 -11.87 29.37
CA LEU A 16 -2.25 -12.50 29.30
C LEU A 16 -3.03 -12.53 30.63
N GLY A 17 -2.55 -11.85 31.68
CA GLY A 17 -3.14 -11.93 33.03
C GLY A 17 -2.48 -12.99 33.91
N SER A 18 -2.96 -13.21 35.14
CA SER A 18 -2.30 -14.00 36.19
C SER A 18 -1.75 -15.35 35.74
N ASP A 19 -0.58 -15.70 36.28
CA ASP A 19 0.24 -16.92 36.02
C ASP A 19 -0.45 -18.27 36.25
N GLU A 20 -1.75 -18.31 36.55
CA GLU A 20 -2.43 -19.55 37.00
C GLU A 20 -3.16 -20.32 35.92
N ASP A 21 -3.34 -19.79 34.70
CA ASP A 21 -3.98 -20.55 33.63
C ASP A 21 -3.57 -20.09 32.22
N PRO A 22 -2.54 -20.72 31.59
CA PRO A 22 -2.15 -20.43 30.22
C PRO A 22 -3.21 -20.83 29.17
N ASP A 23 -4.20 -21.63 29.55
CA ASP A 23 -5.23 -22.20 28.66
C ASP A 23 -6.59 -21.49 28.76
N GLN A 24 -6.78 -20.49 29.60
CA GLN A 24 -7.96 -19.67 29.51
C GLN A 24 -7.90 -18.80 28.26
N ASP A 25 -8.63 -19.24 27.25
CA ASP A 25 -9.02 -18.50 26.05
C ASP A 25 -9.34 -17.05 26.38
N MET A 26 -8.33 -16.20 26.40
CA MET A 26 -8.56 -14.77 26.28
C MET A 26 -9.19 -14.56 24.90
N HIS A 27 -10.48 -14.28 24.93
CA HIS A 27 -11.32 -14.04 23.77
C HIS A 27 -10.52 -13.37 22.67
N ARG A 28 -10.45 -14.04 21.51
CA ARG A 28 -9.96 -13.47 20.26
C ARG A 28 -10.64 -12.12 20.10
N LEU A 29 -9.92 -11.06 20.35
CA LEU A 29 -10.39 -9.70 20.06
C LEU A 29 -10.50 -9.60 18.54
N ASP A 30 -11.62 -10.03 18.00
CA ASP A 30 -11.98 -9.80 16.61
C ASP A 30 -12.38 -8.33 16.48
N VAL A 31 -11.42 -7.49 16.09
CA VAL A 31 -11.56 -6.03 15.99
C VAL A 31 -12.40 -5.61 14.77
N SER A 32 -13.13 -6.53 14.13
CA SER A 32 -13.71 -6.31 12.79
C SER A 32 -15.21 -5.97 12.71
N GLN A 33 -15.96 -5.78 13.82
CA GLN A 33 -17.41 -5.52 13.75
C GLN A 33 -17.87 -4.22 14.44
N GLY A 34 -18.88 -3.56 13.89
CA GLY A 34 -19.48 -2.31 14.39
C GLY A 34 -20.15 -2.45 15.77
N LEU A 35 -19.83 -1.55 16.70
CA LEU A 35 -20.13 -1.69 18.14
C LEU A 35 -21.51 -1.16 18.54
N ASP A 36 -22.26 -1.95 19.31
CA ASP A 36 -23.45 -1.50 20.04
C ASP A 36 -23.10 -1.04 21.48
N ALA A 37 -24.10 -0.62 22.27
CA ALA A 37 -23.91 -0.12 23.63
C ALA A 37 -23.35 -1.15 24.62
N LYS A 38 -23.53 -2.45 24.37
CA LYS A 38 -22.98 -3.56 25.15
C LYS A 38 -21.49 -3.74 24.82
N GLU A 39 -21.15 -3.68 23.55
CA GLU A 39 -19.79 -3.72 23.01
C GLU A 39 -18.97 -2.53 23.50
N SER A 40 -19.56 -1.35 23.64
CA SER A 40 -18.90 -0.16 24.21
C SER A 40 -18.55 -0.34 25.71
N LYS A 41 -19.36 -1.05 26.48
CA LYS A 41 -19.04 -1.40 27.90
C LYS A 41 -17.94 -2.45 27.99
N GLN A 42 -18.01 -3.49 27.15
CA GLN A 42 -17.00 -4.52 27.03
C GLN A 42 -15.65 -3.89 26.62
N LEU A 43 -15.67 -2.98 25.68
CA LEU A 43 -14.50 -2.25 25.20
C LEU A 43 -13.82 -1.44 26.32
N LYS A 44 -14.59 -0.76 27.18
CA LYS A 44 -14.04 -0.02 28.33
C LYS A 44 -13.40 -0.94 29.37
N TYR A 45 -13.97 -2.12 29.59
CA TYR A 45 -13.40 -3.13 30.46
C TYR A 45 -12.07 -3.68 29.90
N GLU A 46 -12.03 -3.99 28.61
CA GLU A 46 -10.84 -4.48 27.92
C GLU A 46 -9.71 -3.43 27.89
N ILE A 47 -10.02 -2.14 27.68
CA ILE A 47 -9.05 -1.04 27.82
C ILE A 47 -8.49 -0.99 29.25
N GLY A 48 -9.35 -1.15 30.26
CA GLY A 48 -8.91 -1.21 31.65
C GLY A 48 -7.95 -2.37 31.94
N GLN A 49 -8.15 -3.52 31.30
CA GLN A 49 -7.22 -4.66 31.43
C GLN A 49 -5.92 -4.44 30.66
N LEU A 50 -5.97 -3.83 29.46
CA LEU A 50 -4.79 -3.53 28.65
C LEU A 50 -3.80 -2.58 29.37
N ALA A 51 -4.29 -1.70 30.23
CA ALA A 51 -3.50 -0.72 30.97
C ALA A 51 -3.37 -1.05 32.46
N THR A 52 -3.42 -2.32 32.83
CA THR A 52 -3.23 -2.71 34.24
C THR A 52 -1.80 -2.47 34.69
N GLU A 53 -1.62 -2.19 35.97
CA GLU A 53 -0.29 -2.03 36.56
C GLU A 53 0.59 -3.29 36.39
N GLN A 54 -0.02 -4.47 36.41
CA GLN A 54 0.69 -5.73 36.18
C GLN A 54 1.26 -5.82 34.76
N ARG A 55 0.47 -5.41 33.75
CA ARG A 55 0.92 -5.34 32.37
C ARG A 55 2.07 -4.34 32.21
N VAL A 56 1.95 -3.17 32.85
CA VAL A 56 3.03 -2.16 32.85
C VAL A 56 4.32 -2.72 33.44
N ARG A 57 4.26 -3.40 34.57
CA ARG A 57 5.44 -4.05 35.18
C ARG A 57 6.02 -5.08 34.22
N TYR A 58 5.20 -5.94 33.63
CA TYR A 58 5.67 -6.93 32.66
C TYR A 58 6.35 -6.27 31.45
N ILE A 59 5.78 -5.21 30.90
CA ILE A 59 6.41 -4.46 29.81
C ILE A 59 7.77 -3.91 30.27
N ILE A 60 7.84 -3.26 31.42
CA ILE A 60 9.08 -2.71 31.99
C ILE A 60 10.13 -3.79 32.17
N ASP A 61 9.76 -4.96 32.70
CA ASP A 61 10.67 -6.10 32.86
C ASP A 61 11.24 -6.53 31.50
N LYS A 62 10.42 -6.60 30.44
CA LYS A 62 10.88 -6.91 29.09
C LYS A 62 11.75 -5.82 28.48
N LEU A 63 11.48 -4.54 28.79
CA LEU A 63 12.35 -3.43 28.37
C LEU A 63 13.72 -3.50 29.07
N GLN A 64 13.79 -3.97 30.32
CA GLN A 64 15.05 -4.18 31.04
C GLN A 64 15.80 -5.41 30.51
N GLU A 65 15.11 -6.47 30.15
CA GLU A 65 15.69 -7.71 29.63
C GLU A 65 16.27 -7.54 28.21
N TYR A 66 15.53 -6.88 27.30
CA TYR A 66 15.87 -6.81 25.87
C TYR A 66 16.20 -5.41 25.36
N GLY A 67 15.93 -4.37 26.15
CA GLY A 67 16.07 -2.97 25.72
C GLY A 67 17.52 -2.54 25.50
N GLN A 68 17.68 -1.30 25.07
CA GLN A 68 18.99 -0.67 24.92
C GLN A 68 19.71 -0.62 26.27
N PHE A 69 21.00 -0.95 26.25
CA PHE A 69 21.83 -0.95 27.45
C PHE A 69 23.06 -0.05 27.23
N GLY A 70 23.47 0.66 28.29
CA GLY A 70 24.68 1.47 28.29
C GLY A 70 24.58 2.83 27.60
N ILE A 71 23.46 3.14 26.98
CA ILE A 71 23.16 4.46 26.38
C ILE A 71 21.75 4.90 26.78
N PRO A 72 21.47 6.22 26.87
CA PRO A 72 20.12 6.70 27.14
C PRO A 72 19.12 6.19 26.11
N VAL A 73 17.93 5.80 26.57
CA VAL A 73 16.85 5.34 25.69
C VAL A 73 16.16 6.55 25.08
N THR A 74 15.96 6.47 23.78
CA THR A 74 15.09 7.36 23.00
C THR A 74 14.05 6.46 22.34
N GLY A 75 12.91 6.27 22.99
CA GLY A 75 11.98 5.18 22.68
C GLY A 75 10.64 5.64 22.07
N LEU A 76 10.12 4.86 21.14
CA LEU A 76 8.75 4.94 20.66
C LEU A 76 7.95 3.71 21.07
N VAL A 77 6.75 3.92 21.62
CA VAL A 77 5.83 2.85 22.01
C VAL A 77 4.56 2.98 21.17
N PHE A 78 4.30 1.99 20.32
CA PHE A 78 3.12 1.96 19.47
C PHE A 78 2.00 1.19 20.17
N CYS A 79 0.91 1.89 20.49
CA CYS A 79 -0.27 1.35 21.15
C CYS A 79 -1.42 1.13 20.17
N SER A 80 -2.39 0.30 20.57
CA SER A 80 -3.58 0.02 19.76
C SER A 80 -4.61 1.14 19.82
N ARG A 81 -4.67 1.89 20.94
CA ARG A 81 -5.70 2.91 21.20
C ARG A 81 -5.13 4.12 21.92
N GLN A 82 -5.79 5.28 21.74
CA GLN A 82 -5.35 6.55 22.35
C GLN A 82 -5.42 6.51 23.89
N GLU A 83 -6.53 5.96 24.42
CA GLU A 83 -6.74 5.80 25.86
C GLU A 83 -5.66 4.91 26.49
N GLU A 84 -5.29 3.82 25.81
CA GLU A 84 -4.18 2.94 26.20
C GLU A 84 -2.86 3.71 26.26
N ALA A 85 -2.55 4.49 25.22
CA ALA A 85 -1.31 5.27 25.14
C ALA A 85 -1.21 6.29 26.30
N HIS A 86 -2.29 6.97 26.61
CA HIS A 86 -2.34 7.93 27.73
C HIS A 86 -2.19 7.24 29.09
N GLU A 87 -2.91 6.14 29.32
CA GLU A 87 -2.87 5.43 30.59
C GLU A 87 -1.53 4.73 30.82
N LEU A 88 -0.97 4.07 29.81
CA LEU A 88 0.37 3.46 29.91
C LEU A 88 1.44 4.52 30.18
N SER A 89 1.39 5.67 29.50
CA SER A 89 2.33 6.76 29.75
C SER A 89 2.23 7.27 31.19
N ARG A 90 1.00 7.44 31.70
CA ARG A 90 0.78 7.86 33.09
C ARG A 90 1.38 6.84 34.08
N LEU A 91 1.08 5.57 33.92
CA LEU A 91 1.55 4.51 34.79
C LEU A 91 3.07 4.34 34.72
N PHE A 92 3.68 4.44 33.53
CA PHE A 92 5.13 4.39 33.38
C PHE A 92 5.83 5.46 34.21
N ASN A 93 5.29 6.68 34.27
CA ASN A 93 5.86 7.78 35.06
C ASN A 93 5.84 7.52 36.57
N GLU A 94 5.07 6.54 37.03
CA GLU A 94 5.05 6.10 38.45
C GLU A 94 6.11 5.04 38.75
N HIS A 95 6.76 4.45 37.74
CA HIS A 95 7.78 3.44 37.89
C HIS A 95 9.19 3.98 37.78
N TRP A 96 10.12 3.31 38.48
CA TRP A 96 11.55 3.65 38.49
C TRP A 96 12.27 3.13 37.25
N ASN A 97 12.97 4.01 36.55
CA ASN A 97 13.90 3.64 35.46
C ASN A 97 15.26 3.33 36.06
N GLN A 98 15.62 2.06 36.10
CA GLN A 98 16.87 1.61 36.71
C GLN A 98 18.12 2.14 36.00
N GLN A 99 18.09 2.27 34.67
CA GLN A 99 19.21 2.78 33.89
C GLN A 99 19.46 4.27 34.10
N ALA A 100 18.39 5.04 34.24
CA ALA A 100 18.44 6.49 34.38
C ALA A 100 18.49 6.93 35.85
N GLU A 101 18.36 5.99 36.81
CA GLU A 101 18.32 6.22 38.27
C GLU A 101 17.29 7.28 38.68
N ARG A 102 16.12 7.30 38.02
CA ARG A 102 15.01 8.20 38.26
C ARG A 102 13.70 7.57 37.77
N PRO A 103 12.53 8.14 38.10
CA PRO A 103 11.29 7.73 37.47
C PRO A 103 11.32 7.89 35.94
N TYR A 104 10.60 7.01 35.23
CA TYR A 104 10.42 7.18 33.78
C TYR A 104 9.83 8.55 33.47
N ARG A 105 10.23 9.12 32.35
CA ARG A 105 9.69 10.37 31.80
C ARG A 105 9.10 10.06 30.43
N THR A 106 7.79 10.03 30.36
CA THR A 106 7.08 9.66 29.14
C THR A 106 5.94 10.63 28.84
N ALA A 107 5.54 10.69 27.58
CA ALA A 107 4.37 11.43 27.14
C ALA A 107 3.58 10.63 26.11
N ALA A 108 2.26 10.81 26.10
CA ALA A 108 1.42 10.25 25.05
C ALA A 108 1.18 11.30 23.95
N VAL A 109 1.48 10.92 22.70
CA VAL A 109 1.30 11.75 21.52
C VAL A 109 0.30 11.06 20.60
N THR A 110 -0.94 11.51 20.65
CA THR A 110 -2.08 10.98 19.91
C THR A 110 -2.82 12.10 19.16
N SER A 111 -3.84 11.76 18.38
CA SER A 111 -4.61 12.78 17.65
C SER A 111 -5.34 13.77 18.57
N LYS A 112 -5.68 13.32 19.78
CA LYS A 112 -6.35 14.13 20.82
C LYS A 112 -5.58 14.04 22.14
N ASP A 113 -5.59 15.10 22.92
CA ASP A 113 -5.07 15.09 24.28
C ASP A 113 -6.02 14.35 25.25
N VAL A 114 -5.62 14.25 26.53
CA VAL A 114 -6.43 13.61 27.60
C VAL A 114 -7.82 14.27 27.79
N ASN A 115 -8.00 15.50 27.32
CA ASN A 115 -9.26 16.24 27.39
C ASN A 115 -10.07 16.12 26.10
N GLY A 116 -9.65 15.32 25.15
CA GLY A 116 -10.31 15.12 23.86
C GLY A 116 -10.10 16.25 22.85
N LYS A 117 -9.18 17.20 23.10
CA LYS A 117 -8.85 18.29 22.18
C LYS A 117 -7.80 17.82 21.16
N PRO A 118 -7.91 18.22 19.88
CA PRO A 118 -6.89 17.91 18.87
C PRO A 118 -5.51 18.43 19.31
N LEU A 119 -4.50 17.57 19.22
CA LEU A 119 -3.13 17.96 19.53
C LEU A 119 -2.54 18.75 18.35
N SER A 120 -2.09 19.99 18.62
CA SER A 120 -1.49 20.84 17.59
C SER A 120 -0.15 20.31 17.08
N GLN A 121 0.24 20.72 15.85
CA GLN A 121 1.51 20.33 15.27
C GLN A 121 2.71 20.85 16.08
N GLU A 122 2.60 22.07 16.63
CA GLU A 122 3.64 22.65 17.49
C GLU A 122 3.87 21.81 18.74
N LYS A 123 2.79 21.36 19.37
CA LYS A 123 2.87 20.51 20.58
C LYS A 123 3.49 19.14 20.28
N ARG A 124 3.17 18.57 19.13
CA ARG A 124 3.81 17.32 18.67
C ARG A 124 5.31 17.50 18.47
N ASN A 125 5.70 18.56 17.79
CA ASN A 125 7.12 18.89 17.55
C ASN A 125 7.86 19.14 18.87
N GLU A 126 7.20 19.74 19.85
CA GLU A 126 7.75 19.94 21.20
C GLU A 126 8.07 18.58 21.87
N TYR A 127 7.13 17.63 21.87
CA TYR A 127 7.36 16.28 22.43
C TYR A 127 8.49 15.54 21.70
N VAL A 128 8.55 15.65 20.39
CA VAL A 128 9.64 15.06 19.60
C VAL A 128 11.00 15.67 19.98
N ARG A 129 11.06 16.98 20.18
CA ARG A 129 12.28 17.67 20.65
C ARG A 129 12.67 17.17 22.04
N GLN A 130 11.72 17.15 23.00
CA GLN A 130 11.97 16.67 24.36
C GLN A 130 12.49 15.22 24.38
N LEU A 131 11.96 14.35 23.50
CA LEU A 131 12.46 12.99 23.34
C LEU A 131 13.90 12.98 22.78
N THR A 132 14.17 13.79 21.76
CA THR A 132 15.50 13.87 21.13
C THR A 132 16.56 14.47 22.07
N ASP A 133 16.17 15.42 22.89
CA ASP A 133 17.04 16.10 23.86
C ASP A 133 17.23 15.28 25.17
N GLY A 134 16.57 14.11 25.29
CA GLY A 134 16.67 13.22 26.45
C GLY A 134 15.87 13.72 27.68
N GLU A 135 14.98 14.67 27.50
CA GLU A 135 14.04 15.10 28.55
C GLU A 135 12.95 14.05 28.78
N LEU A 136 12.59 13.28 27.73
CA LEU A 136 11.72 12.12 27.78
C LEU A 136 12.46 10.84 27.40
N ASP A 137 12.05 9.70 27.98
CA ASP A 137 12.57 8.37 27.67
C ASP A 137 11.75 7.72 26.54
N TYR A 138 10.40 7.88 26.60
CA TYR A 138 9.49 7.27 25.63
C TYR A 138 8.36 8.22 25.22
N LEU A 139 7.95 8.11 23.95
CA LEU A 139 6.66 8.61 23.47
C LEU A 139 5.72 7.43 23.18
N PHE A 140 4.55 7.45 23.81
CA PHE A 140 3.46 6.52 23.55
C PHE A 140 2.57 7.08 22.44
N THR A 141 2.29 6.32 21.40
CA THR A 141 1.60 6.83 20.21
C THR A 141 0.65 5.81 19.59
N VAL A 142 -0.35 6.31 18.87
CA VAL A 142 -1.25 5.54 18.03
C VAL A 142 -1.27 6.19 16.66
N ASP A 143 -0.83 5.51 15.62
CA ASP A 143 -0.84 5.90 14.19
C ASP A 143 -0.23 7.28 13.84
N MET A 144 0.04 8.13 14.82
CA MET A 144 0.48 9.52 14.60
C MET A 144 1.85 9.67 13.95
N PHE A 145 2.74 8.70 14.16
CA PHE A 145 4.07 8.67 13.57
C PHE A 145 4.16 7.74 12.36
N ASN A 146 3.03 7.32 11.81
CA ASN A 146 3.01 6.57 10.55
C ASN A 146 3.37 7.46 9.36
N GLU A 147 3.12 8.80 9.43
CA GLU A 147 3.45 9.76 8.38
C GLU A 147 4.11 11.02 8.94
N GLY A 148 5.10 11.55 8.22
CA GLY A 148 5.58 12.94 8.33
C GLY A 148 6.53 13.29 9.47
N VAL A 149 6.71 12.50 10.53
CA VAL A 149 7.66 12.80 11.62
C VAL A 149 8.84 11.85 11.56
N ASP A 150 10.02 12.40 11.38
CA ASP A 150 11.28 11.68 11.38
C ASP A 150 12.03 11.93 12.69
N ILE A 151 12.37 10.86 13.40
CA ILE A 151 13.11 10.94 14.67
C ILE A 151 14.35 10.04 14.58
N PRO A 152 15.42 10.49 13.91
CA PRO A 152 16.61 9.65 13.71
C PRO A 152 17.26 9.20 15.02
N ALA A 153 17.07 9.94 16.12
CA ALA A 153 17.61 9.62 17.44
C ALA A 153 16.99 8.36 18.07
N VAL A 154 15.81 7.90 17.60
CA VAL A 154 15.15 6.71 18.15
C VAL A 154 16.06 5.50 18.08
N ASN A 155 16.33 4.89 19.24
CA ASN A 155 17.15 3.70 19.40
C ASN A 155 16.36 2.49 19.94
N GLN A 156 15.12 2.70 20.35
CA GLN A 156 14.25 1.62 20.82
C GLN A 156 12.81 1.79 20.33
N ILE A 157 12.23 0.71 19.83
CA ILE A 157 10.83 0.65 19.35
C ILE A 157 10.14 -0.46 20.12
N VAL A 158 8.97 -0.15 20.67
CA VAL A 158 8.11 -1.09 21.40
C VAL A 158 6.76 -1.17 20.69
N MET A 159 6.34 -2.36 20.35
CA MET A 159 5.07 -2.61 19.68
C MET A 159 4.11 -3.32 20.63
N LEU A 160 3.06 -2.60 21.05
CA LEU A 160 1.99 -3.10 21.91
C LEU A 160 0.69 -3.26 21.13
N ARG A 161 0.78 -3.44 19.83
CA ARG A 161 -0.36 -3.56 18.92
C ARG A 161 -0.20 -4.72 17.96
N SER A 162 -1.33 -5.28 17.52
CA SER A 162 -1.28 -6.27 16.44
C SER A 162 -0.72 -5.68 15.15
N THR A 163 0.08 -6.45 14.44
CA THR A 163 0.54 -6.09 13.09
C THR A 163 -0.62 -6.25 12.11
N GLU A 164 -1.20 -5.14 11.68
CA GLU A 164 -2.32 -5.14 10.72
C GLU A 164 -1.86 -5.18 9.26
N SER A 165 -0.64 -4.69 9.01
CA SER A 165 -0.02 -4.68 7.70
C SER A 165 1.49 -4.78 7.87
N SER A 166 2.13 -5.61 7.03
CA SER A 166 3.59 -5.71 6.97
C SER A 166 4.25 -4.37 6.68
N ILE A 167 3.54 -3.48 6.01
CA ILE A 167 4.00 -2.14 5.64
C ILE A 167 4.00 -1.19 6.82
N ILE A 168 2.90 -1.16 7.59
CA ILE A 168 2.82 -0.35 8.81
C ILE A 168 3.94 -0.79 9.76
N PHE A 169 4.13 -2.10 9.92
CA PHE A 169 5.23 -2.66 10.70
C PHE A 169 6.60 -2.17 10.19
N THR A 170 6.87 -2.34 8.89
CA THR A 170 8.15 -1.92 8.29
C THR A 170 8.40 -0.42 8.44
N LYS A 171 7.35 0.41 8.37
CA LYS A 171 7.50 1.85 8.58
C LYS A 171 7.73 2.24 10.03
N GLN A 172 7.03 1.60 10.97
CA GLN A 172 7.29 1.80 12.39
C GLN A 172 8.73 1.42 12.72
N LEU A 173 9.19 0.28 12.21
CA LEU A 173 10.58 -0.14 12.29
C LEU A 173 11.53 0.87 11.61
N GLY A 174 11.21 1.31 10.41
CA GLY A 174 12.03 2.23 9.60
C GLY A 174 12.29 3.58 10.26
N ARG A 175 11.42 4.04 11.17
CA ARG A 175 11.60 5.29 11.92
C ARG A 175 12.89 5.31 12.73
N GLY A 176 13.25 4.18 13.31
CA GLY A 176 14.48 4.04 14.09
C GLY A 176 15.70 3.63 13.26
N LEU A 177 15.55 3.24 11.99
CA LEU A 177 16.69 2.68 11.24
C LEU A 177 17.66 3.72 10.67
N ARG A 178 17.35 5.02 10.71
CA ARG A 178 18.28 6.06 10.25
C ARG A 178 19.48 6.18 11.18
N LYS A 179 20.65 6.44 10.59
CA LYS A 179 21.87 6.69 11.36
C LYS A 179 21.75 8.00 12.15
N PHE A 180 22.23 7.98 13.36
CA PHE A 180 22.34 9.13 14.25
C PHE A 180 23.63 9.03 15.05
N PRO A 181 24.26 10.16 15.45
CA PRO A 181 25.48 10.12 16.27
C PRO A 181 25.28 9.23 17.52
N TYR A 182 26.26 8.40 17.81
CA TYR A 182 26.31 7.47 18.96
C TYR A 182 25.20 6.40 18.97
N LYS A 183 24.54 6.15 17.84
CA LYS A 183 23.55 5.08 17.68
C LYS A 183 24.11 3.98 16.78
N ASP A 184 24.42 2.82 17.35
CA ASP A 184 24.98 1.67 16.62
C ASP A 184 23.89 0.75 16.06
N SER A 185 22.75 0.65 16.75
CA SER A 185 21.64 -0.22 16.37
C SER A 185 20.30 0.30 16.93
N VAL A 186 19.22 -0.32 16.51
CA VAL A 186 17.88 -0.13 17.05
C VAL A 186 17.39 -1.42 17.67
N VAL A 187 16.91 -1.36 18.90
CA VAL A 187 16.22 -2.48 19.54
C VAL A 187 14.73 -2.39 19.25
N VAL A 188 14.12 -3.48 18.82
CA VAL A 188 12.69 -3.62 18.57
C VAL A 188 12.16 -4.72 19.48
N ILE A 189 11.19 -4.38 20.33
CA ILE A 189 10.51 -5.33 21.21
C ILE A 189 9.04 -5.37 20.78
N ASP A 190 8.60 -6.51 20.27
CA ASP A 190 7.27 -6.70 19.73
C ASP A 190 6.48 -7.67 20.62
N PHE A 191 5.41 -7.17 21.25
CA PHE A 191 4.55 -7.93 22.15
C PHE A 191 3.48 -8.66 21.34
N ILE A 192 3.67 -9.95 21.15
CA ILE A 192 2.86 -10.80 20.26
C ILE A 192 1.74 -11.47 21.06
N GLY A 193 0.51 -10.96 20.87
CA GLY A 193 -0.72 -11.56 21.38
C GLY A 193 -1.28 -12.67 20.48
N ASN A 194 -2.48 -13.15 20.79
CA ASN A 194 -3.20 -14.14 19.97
C ASN A 194 -3.93 -13.44 18.81
N TYR A 195 -3.18 -12.92 17.85
CA TYR A 195 -3.74 -12.20 16.71
C TYR A 195 -3.69 -13.04 15.45
N ASN A 196 -4.78 -13.04 14.68
CA ASN A 196 -4.86 -13.73 13.40
C ASN A 196 -3.87 -13.19 12.36
N ASN A 197 -3.35 -11.98 12.57
CA ASN A 197 -2.45 -11.29 11.64
C ASN A 197 -0.97 -11.48 11.94
N ASN A 198 -0.59 -12.27 12.96
CA ASN A 198 0.80 -12.49 13.33
C ASN A 198 1.65 -13.07 12.19
N TYR A 199 1.02 -13.74 11.21
CA TYR A 199 1.71 -14.20 10.00
C TYR A 199 2.33 -13.07 9.16
N LEU A 200 1.89 -11.81 9.35
CA LEU A 200 2.47 -10.64 8.70
C LEU A 200 3.86 -10.27 9.25
N ILE A 201 4.18 -10.67 10.48
CA ILE A 201 5.48 -10.39 11.11
C ILE A 201 6.63 -11.00 10.30
N PRO A 202 6.66 -12.32 10.01
CA PRO A 202 7.71 -12.88 9.16
C PRO A 202 7.69 -12.32 7.73
N VAL A 203 6.52 -11.97 7.19
CA VAL A 203 6.42 -11.29 5.89
C VAL A 203 7.11 -9.94 5.90
N ALA A 204 6.92 -9.15 6.96
CA ALA A 204 7.55 -7.84 7.11
C ALA A 204 9.06 -7.93 7.35
N LEU A 205 9.50 -8.88 8.19
CA LEU A 205 10.92 -9.04 8.56
C LEU A 205 11.78 -9.65 7.42
N TYR A 206 11.23 -10.62 6.69
CA TYR A 206 11.99 -11.42 5.71
C TYR A 206 11.56 -11.18 4.25
N GLY A 207 10.60 -10.28 4.04
CA GLY A 207 9.99 -10.02 2.74
C GLY A 207 8.83 -10.95 2.39
N ASN A 208 7.98 -10.50 1.47
CA ASN A 208 6.82 -11.28 1.03
C ASN A 208 7.30 -12.48 0.22
N THR A 209 7.12 -13.68 0.78
CA THR A 209 7.52 -14.91 0.11
C THR A 209 6.40 -15.56 -0.68
N GLY A 210 5.17 -15.06 -0.53
CA GLY A 210 3.98 -15.63 -1.17
C GLY A 210 3.67 -17.09 -0.81
N ASP A 211 4.45 -17.70 0.08
CA ASP A 211 4.44 -19.13 0.40
C ASP A 211 4.56 -19.34 1.91
N ARG A 212 3.62 -20.10 2.47
CA ARG A 212 3.56 -20.46 3.90
C ARG A 212 4.81 -21.19 4.36
N ASP A 213 5.26 -22.18 3.60
CA ASP A 213 6.40 -23.02 3.98
C ASP A 213 7.69 -22.20 4.00
N ARG A 214 7.82 -21.25 3.10
CA ARG A 214 8.95 -20.34 3.06
C ARG A 214 8.93 -19.35 4.22
N ALA A 215 7.76 -18.80 4.55
CA ALA A 215 7.59 -17.97 5.74
C ALA A 215 7.96 -18.73 7.03
N ARG A 216 7.52 -19.99 7.14
CA ARG A 216 7.87 -20.90 8.27
C ARG A 216 9.37 -21.17 8.35
N LYS A 217 10.04 -21.43 7.22
CA LYS A 217 11.50 -21.60 7.16
C LYS A 217 12.24 -20.33 7.55
N ASN A 218 11.73 -19.17 7.16
CA ASN A 218 12.33 -17.89 7.50
C ASN A 218 12.32 -17.61 9.01
N LEU A 219 11.30 -18.05 9.76
CA LEU A 219 11.26 -17.96 11.22
C LEU A 219 12.37 -18.73 11.95
N GLN A 220 13.09 -19.60 11.26
CA GLN A 220 14.27 -20.29 11.80
C GLN A 220 15.55 -19.47 11.64
N ARG A 221 15.54 -18.42 10.83
CA ARG A 221 16.68 -17.53 10.63
C ARG A 221 16.81 -16.57 11.82
N LYS A 222 17.99 -16.53 12.41
CA LYS A 222 18.30 -15.67 13.55
C LYS A 222 18.90 -14.32 13.15
N SER A 223 19.19 -14.10 11.88
CA SER A 223 19.82 -12.87 11.40
C SER A 223 19.46 -12.53 9.95
N ILE A 224 19.47 -11.25 9.64
CA ILE A 224 19.38 -10.69 8.29
C ILE A 224 20.49 -9.64 8.17
N GLY A 225 21.55 -9.96 7.43
CA GLY A 225 22.74 -9.10 7.41
C GLY A 225 23.34 -8.91 8.80
N LEU A 226 23.46 -7.66 9.25
CA LEU A 226 23.95 -7.28 10.58
C LEU A 226 22.84 -7.24 11.64
N SER A 227 21.58 -7.44 11.26
CA SER A 227 20.44 -7.42 12.18
C SER A 227 20.18 -8.80 12.76
N SER A 228 19.74 -8.88 14.02
CA SER A 228 19.35 -10.12 14.68
C SER A 228 17.84 -10.20 14.92
N ILE A 229 17.30 -11.42 14.88
CA ILE A 229 15.88 -11.69 15.09
C ILE A 229 15.76 -12.86 16.08
N SER A 230 15.02 -12.64 17.15
CA SER A 230 14.74 -13.63 18.18
C SER A 230 13.26 -13.61 18.55
N PHE A 231 12.70 -14.77 18.83
CA PHE A 231 11.35 -14.93 19.35
C PHE A 231 11.42 -15.77 20.63
N ASP A 232 10.67 -15.39 21.64
CA ASP A 232 10.43 -16.32 22.74
C ASP A 232 9.56 -17.51 22.25
N PRO A 233 9.54 -18.64 22.99
CA PRO A 233 8.83 -19.84 22.56
C PRO A 233 7.33 -19.60 22.31
N ILE A 234 6.65 -18.87 23.19
CA ILE A 234 5.20 -18.61 23.12
C ILE A 234 4.91 -17.67 21.95
N ALA A 235 5.66 -16.58 21.81
CA ALA A 235 5.50 -15.66 20.68
C ALA A 235 5.71 -16.37 19.35
N LYS A 236 6.70 -17.25 19.26
CA LYS A 236 6.97 -18.06 18.06
C LYS A 236 5.81 -19.01 17.74
N GLU A 237 5.25 -19.67 18.74
CA GLU A 237 4.09 -20.55 18.59
C GLU A 237 2.88 -19.78 18.03
N ARG A 238 2.55 -18.62 18.62
CA ARG A 238 1.48 -17.74 18.13
C ARG A 238 1.64 -17.31 16.67
N VAL A 239 2.88 -16.99 16.26
CA VAL A 239 3.17 -16.68 14.85
C VAL A 239 2.97 -17.91 13.97
N LEU A 240 3.40 -19.09 14.39
CA LEU A 240 3.24 -20.35 13.65
C LEU A 240 1.77 -20.72 13.50
N GLU A 241 0.96 -20.63 14.56
CA GLU A 241 -0.48 -20.88 14.52
C GLU A 241 -1.18 -19.92 13.56
N SER A 242 -0.82 -18.64 13.62
CA SER A 242 -1.32 -17.63 12.68
C SER A 242 -0.96 -17.96 11.22
N LEU A 243 0.24 -18.45 10.95
CA LEU A 243 0.65 -18.91 9.61
C LEU A 243 -0.21 -20.09 9.13
N ASP A 244 -0.61 -21.00 10.01
CA ASP A 244 -1.40 -22.19 9.67
C ASP A 244 -2.85 -21.83 9.37
N THR A 245 -3.40 -20.85 10.06
CA THR A 245 -4.79 -20.39 9.90
C THR A 245 -4.96 -19.25 8.89
N ALA A 246 -3.86 -18.60 8.45
CA ALA A 246 -3.92 -17.49 7.53
C ALA A 246 -4.54 -17.89 6.17
N ASP A 247 -5.38 -16.98 5.68
CA ASP A 247 -5.91 -17.08 4.31
C ASP A 247 -4.86 -16.60 3.32
N TRP A 248 -4.24 -17.55 2.63
CA TRP A 248 -3.24 -17.32 1.57
C TRP A 248 -3.87 -17.24 0.18
N SER A 249 -5.16 -16.88 0.08
CA SER A 249 -5.83 -16.72 -1.20
C SER A 249 -5.09 -15.70 -2.08
N GLU A 250 -5.14 -15.96 -3.39
CA GLU A 250 -4.51 -15.08 -4.38
C GLU A 250 -5.02 -13.64 -4.28
N MET A 251 -6.34 -13.46 -4.05
CA MET A 251 -6.94 -12.14 -3.88
C MET A 251 -6.39 -11.38 -2.65
N LYS A 252 -6.10 -12.11 -1.57
CA LYS A 252 -5.52 -11.50 -0.36
C LYS A 252 -4.08 -11.07 -0.59
N LYS A 253 -3.28 -11.89 -1.28
CA LYS A 253 -1.91 -11.54 -1.69
C LYS A 253 -1.88 -10.29 -2.58
N LEU A 254 -2.72 -10.26 -3.60
CA LEU A 254 -2.83 -9.12 -4.51
C LEU A 254 -3.30 -7.85 -3.79
N SER A 255 -4.23 -7.98 -2.85
CA SER A 255 -4.68 -6.85 -2.03
C SER A 255 -3.56 -6.29 -1.15
N GLU A 256 -2.72 -7.14 -0.58
CA GLU A 256 -1.57 -6.71 0.22
C GLU A 256 -0.50 -6.04 -0.65
N GLN A 257 -0.21 -6.57 -1.83
CA GLN A 257 0.72 -5.95 -2.79
C GLN A 257 0.22 -4.57 -3.25
N TYR A 258 -1.07 -4.45 -3.56
CA TYR A 258 -1.69 -3.16 -3.88
C TYR A 258 -1.55 -2.18 -2.70
N ARG A 259 -1.87 -2.61 -1.46
CA ARG A 259 -1.73 -1.79 -0.26
C ARG A 259 -0.30 -1.30 -0.07
N GLN A 260 0.68 -2.16 -0.33
CA GLN A 260 2.09 -1.80 -0.21
C GLN A 260 2.44 -0.65 -1.12
N VAL A 261 2.18 -0.77 -2.41
CA VAL A 261 2.50 0.28 -3.38
C VAL A 261 1.70 1.55 -3.09
N ARG A 262 0.39 1.43 -2.80
CA ARG A 262 -0.48 2.54 -2.41
C ARG A 262 0.09 3.35 -1.25
N TYR A 263 0.56 2.64 -0.26
CA TYR A 263 1.09 3.23 0.95
C TYR A 263 2.43 3.93 0.71
N GLU A 264 3.33 3.34 -0.06
CA GLU A 264 4.60 3.98 -0.43
C GLU A 264 4.40 5.27 -1.22
N LEU A 265 3.35 5.31 -2.05
CA LEU A 265 3.05 6.46 -2.88
C LEU A 265 2.18 7.53 -2.19
N GLY A 266 1.43 7.19 -1.14
CA GLY A 266 0.45 8.08 -0.50
C GLY A 266 -0.72 8.48 -1.42
N ARG A 267 -0.99 7.71 -2.48
CA ARG A 267 -2.06 7.91 -3.46
C ARG A 267 -2.51 6.58 -4.05
N ILE A 268 -3.57 6.59 -4.87
CA ILE A 268 -3.94 5.42 -5.68
C ILE A 268 -2.74 5.04 -6.57
N PRO A 269 -2.23 3.79 -6.48
CA PRO A 269 -1.25 3.30 -7.44
C PRO A 269 -1.88 3.17 -8.83
N MET A 270 -1.19 3.66 -9.84
CA MET A 270 -1.53 3.39 -11.23
C MET A 270 -0.86 2.08 -11.68
N LEU A 271 -1.29 1.51 -12.80
CA LEU A 271 -0.70 0.26 -13.31
C LEU A 271 0.80 0.40 -13.58
N MET A 272 1.26 1.57 -14.03
CA MET A 272 2.69 1.83 -14.21
C MET A 272 3.47 1.86 -12.90
N ASP A 273 2.86 2.30 -11.79
CA ASP A 273 3.49 2.21 -10.48
C ASP A 273 3.63 0.75 -10.03
N ILE A 274 2.57 -0.03 -10.27
CA ILE A 274 2.57 -1.49 -9.99
C ILE A 274 3.60 -2.20 -10.87
N TYR A 275 3.68 -1.83 -12.15
CA TYR A 275 4.67 -2.36 -13.10
C TYR A 275 6.11 -2.09 -12.65
N ALA A 276 6.39 -0.89 -12.19
CA ALA A 276 7.70 -0.52 -11.65
C ALA A 276 8.06 -1.30 -10.37
N TYR A 277 7.06 -1.71 -9.60
CA TYR A 277 7.23 -2.55 -8.41
C TYR A 277 7.45 -4.03 -8.78
N ASP A 278 6.59 -4.57 -9.64
CA ASP A 278 6.66 -5.94 -10.18
C ASP A 278 5.93 -6.00 -11.53
N PRO A 279 6.66 -6.15 -12.66
CA PRO A 279 6.07 -6.19 -14.00
C PRO A 279 5.02 -7.30 -14.22
N SER A 280 5.03 -8.35 -13.42
CA SER A 280 4.07 -9.47 -13.53
C SER A 280 2.69 -9.18 -12.95
N LEU A 281 2.55 -8.13 -12.13
CA LEU A 281 1.34 -7.84 -11.37
C LEU A 281 0.26 -7.04 -12.12
N PRO A 282 0.55 -6.08 -13.02
CA PRO A 282 -0.48 -5.20 -13.59
C PRO A 282 -1.62 -5.96 -14.25
N TYR A 283 -1.32 -6.91 -15.10
CA TYR A 283 -2.32 -7.73 -15.78
C TYR A 283 -3.13 -8.57 -14.77
N THR A 284 -2.44 -9.19 -13.81
CA THR A 284 -3.07 -10.02 -12.78
C THR A 284 -4.04 -9.20 -11.92
N LEU A 285 -3.66 -8.00 -11.49
CA LEU A 285 -4.54 -7.11 -10.71
C LEU A 285 -5.75 -6.64 -11.54
N ALA A 286 -5.50 -6.19 -12.75
CA ALA A 286 -6.55 -5.66 -13.62
C ALA A 286 -7.60 -6.72 -13.99
N THR A 287 -7.18 -7.97 -14.22
CA THR A 287 -8.07 -9.08 -14.64
C THR A 287 -8.80 -9.76 -13.49
N LYS A 288 -8.45 -9.47 -12.22
CA LYS A 288 -9.21 -10.00 -11.06
C LYS A 288 -10.61 -9.40 -10.94
N ARG A 289 -10.88 -8.31 -11.62
CA ARG A 289 -12.17 -7.65 -11.77
C ARG A 289 -12.44 -7.38 -13.26
N SER A 290 -13.42 -6.53 -13.56
CA SER A 290 -13.71 -6.12 -14.94
C SER A 290 -12.53 -5.41 -15.59
N ASN A 291 -11.88 -4.54 -14.84
CA ASN A 291 -10.69 -3.77 -15.21
C ASN A 291 -9.97 -3.27 -13.94
N TYR A 292 -8.87 -2.52 -14.10
CA TYR A 292 -8.08 -2.05 -12.96
C TYR A 292 -8.83 -1.00 -12.11
N LEU A 293 -9.65 -0.14 -12.70
CA LEU A 293 -10.47 0.83 -11.95
C LEU A 293 -11.46 0.12 -11.01
N ASP A 294 -12.12 -0.93 -11.47
CA ASP A 294 -13.03 -1.75 -10.65
C ASP A 294 -12.26 -2.43 -9.50
N PHE A 295 -11.05 -2.94 -9.78
CA PHE A 295 -10.17 -3.47 -8.72
C PHE A 295 -9.85 -2.40 -7.68
N VAL A 296 -9.39 -1.21 -8.08
CA VAL A 296 -9.05 -0.09 -7.19
C VAL A 296 -10.25 0.30 -6.32
N ARG A 297 -11.42 0.52 -6.91
CA ARG A 297 -12.65 0.85 -6.17
C ARG A 297 -13.00 -0.19 -5.11
N SER A 298 -12.88 -1.46 -5.47
CA SER A 298 -13.10 -2.56 -4.53
C SER A 298 -12.12 -2.51 -3.33
N ARG A 299 -10.86 -2.10 -3.55
CA ARG A 299 -9.85 -1.99 -2.49
C ARG A 299 -10.04 -0.75 -1.63
N GLU A 300 -10.23 0.42 -2.25
CA GLU A 300 -10.47 1.66 -1.51
C GLU A 300 -11.73 1.57 -0.64
N LYS A 301 -12.83 1.00 -1.15
CA LYS A 301 -14.04 0.74 -0.37
C LYS A 301 -13.77 -0.18 0.83
N SER A 302 -12.94 -1.20 0.69
CA SER A 302 -12.58 -2.09 1.80
C SER A 302 -11.73 -1.41 2.87
N LEU A 303 -10.93 -0.40 2.51
CA LEU A 303 -10.12 0.40 3.43
C LEU A 303 -10.97 1.38 4.24
N GLY A 304 -11.99 1.99 3.62
CA GLY A 304 -12.90 2.94 4.29
C GLY A 304 -13.93 2.30 5.22
N GLY A 305 -14.27 1.03 4.99
CA GLY A 305 -15.26 0.29 5.79
C GLY A 305 -14.69 -0.37 7.06
N GLY A 306 -13.39 -0.38 7.26
CA GLY A 306 -12.73 -0.94 8.44
C GLY A 306 -12.68 0.02 9.62
N LYS A 307 -12.61 -0.49 10.85
CA LYS A 307 -12.46 0.29 12.10
C LYS A 307 -11.17 1.13 12.16
N ASN A 308 -10.25 0.89 11.28
CA ASN A 308 -8.94 1.54 11.20
C ASN A 308 -8.94 2.62 10.12
N HIS A 309 -9.80 3.55 10.13
CA HIS A 309 -9.86 4.80 9.35
C HIS A 309 -8.61 5.10 8.49
N GLU A 310 -8.19 4.16 7.64
CA GLU A 310 -7.24 4.49 6.59
C GLU A 310 -7.90 5.53 5.69
N THR A 311 -7.20 6.60 5.36
CA THR A 311 -7.67 7.59 4.39
C THR A 311 -7.93 6.89 3.07
N THR A 312 -9.16 6.94 2.58
CA THR A 312 -9.51 6.42 1.25
C THR A 312 -9.35 7.52 0.21
N PHE A 313 -9.12 7.11 -1.03
CA PHE A 313 -9.08 8.02 -2.18
C PHE A 313 -10.31 7.84 -3.08
N GLU A 314 -11.37 7.19 -2.57
CA GLU A 314 -12.59 6.92 -3.35
C GLU A 314 -13.22 8.21 -3.88
N ASP A 315 -13.22 9.28 -3.09
CA ASP A 315 -13.74 10.59 -3.47
C ASP A 315 -12.96 11.27 -4.61
N GLN A 316 -11.79 10.75 -4.95
CA GLN A 316 -10.98 11.25 -6.08
C GLN A 316 -11.35 10.57 -7.41
N LEU A 317 -12.26 9.60 -7.39
CA LEU A 317 -12.65 8.79 -8.54
C LEU A 317 -14.05 9.17 -9.01
N ASP A 318 -14.14 9.82 -10.17
CA ASP A 318 -15.42 10.10 -10.81
C ASP A 318 -16.15 8.80 -11.19
N PRO A 319 -17.49 8.76 -11.15
CA PRO A 319 -18.25 7.66 -11.69
C PRO A 319 -17.96 7.46 -13.18
N VAL A 320 -17.94 6.21 -13.64
CA VAL A 320 -17.85 5.87 -15.07
C VAL A 320 -19.18 5.31 -15.56
N THR A 321 -19.50 5.58 -16.82
CA THR A 321 -20.65 5.00 -17.51
C THR A 321 -20.39 3.53 -17.85
N ASP A 322 -21.45 2.78 -18.16
CA ASP A 322 -21.33 1.38 -18.61
C ASP A 322 -20.47 1.25 -19.88
N THR A 323 -20.53 2.25 -20.77
CA THR A 323 -19.72 2.27 -22.00
C THR A 323 -18.23 2.51 -21.69
N GLU A 324 -17.91 3.45 -20.80
CA GLU A 324 -16.54 3.72 -20.36
C GLU A 324 -15.94 2.49 -19.64
N ASP A 325 -16.71 1.84 -18.76
CA ASP A 325 -16.28 0.61 -18.09
C ASP A 325 -16.01 -0.51 -19.11
N ALA A 326 -16.87 -0.65 -20.12
CA ALA A 326 -16.70 -1.63 -21.20
C ALA A 326 -15.45 -1.36 -22.06
N VAL A 327 -15.11 -0.09 -22.32
CA VAL A 327 -13.87 0.28 -23.01
C VAL A 327 -12.64 -0.02 -22.14
N LEU A 328 -12.67 0.29 -20.84
CA LEU A 328 -11.60 -0.08 -19.92
C LEU A 328 -11.40 -1.60 -19.85
N LYS A 329 -12.48 -2.37 -19.90
CA LYS A 329 -12.44 -3.83 -19.97
C LYS A 329 -11.79 -4.32 -21.26
N MET A 330 -12.17 -3.76 -22.41
CA MET A 330 -11.54 -4.08 -23.71
C MET A 330 -10.05 -3.79 -23.66
N ALA A 331 -9.65 -2.62 -23.16
CA ALA A 331 -8.25 -2.23 -23.02
C ALA A 331 -7.49 -3.20 -22.08
N THR A 332 -8.11 -3.64 -20.98
CA THR A 332 -7.53 -4.60 -20.05
C THR A 332 -7.32 -5.97 -20.70
N GLU A 333 -8.30 -6.46 -21.45
CA GLU A 333 -8.25 -7.81 -22.03
C GLU A 333 -7.36 -7.90 -23.29
N LEU A 334 -7.34 -6.86 -24.12
CA LEU A 334 -6.72 -6.91 -25.43
C LEU A 334 -5.45 -6.07 -25.58
N LEU A 335 -5.36 -4.94 -24.86
CA LEU A 335 -4.25 -4.00 -25.02
C LEU A 335 -3.20 -4.14 -23.89
N LEU A 336 -3.66 -4.29 -22.65
CA LEU A 336 -2.75 -4.39 -21.50
C LEU A 336 -1.72 -5.54 -21.61
N PRO A 337 -2.04 -6.73 -22.17
CA PRO A 337 -1.04 -7.77 -22.33
C PRO A 337 0.17 -7.38 -23.19
N GLY A 338 0.01 -6.38 -24.07
CA GLY A 338 1.10 -5.88 -24.91
C GLY A 338 1.63 -6.90 -25.93
N LEU A 339 0.76 -7.79 -26.44
CA LEU A 339 1.18 -8.88 -27.33
C LEU A 339 1.71 -8.40 -28.70
N ARG A 340 1.23 -7.23 -29.14
CA ARG A 340 1.75 -6.55 -30.33
C ARG A 340 1.61 -5.01 -30.19
N PRO A 341 2.51 -4.22 -30.81
CA PRO A 341 2.55 -2.79 -30.61
C PRO A 341 1.49 -1.98 -31.38
N HIS A 342 0.91 -2.53 -32.43
CA HIS A 342 0.14 -1.79 -33.46
C HIS A 342 -1.04 -1.05 -32.87
N GLU A 343 -1.98 -1.74 -32.22
CA GLU A 343 -3.16 -1.11 -31.62
C GLU A 343 -2.76 -0.07 -30.55
N LEU A 344 -1.78 -0.42 -29.75
CA LEU A 344 -1.30 0.42 -28.63
C LEU A 344 -0.68 1.71 -29.16
N ALA A 345 0.24 1.62 -30.12
CA ALA A 345 0.94 2.79 -30.68
C ALA A 345 0.00 3.66 -31.50
N ILE A 346 -0.92 3.06 -32.29
CA ILE A 346 -1.95 3.80 -33.05
C ILE A 346 -2.85 4.57 -32.09
N LEU A 347 -3.42 3.90 -31.09
CA LEU A 347 -4.37 4.53 -30.19
C LEU A 347 -3.69 5.60 -29.32
N GLU A 348 -2.50 5.34 -28.82
CA GLU A 348 -1.71 6.32 -28.05
C GLU A 348 -1.37 7.56 -28.90
N ARG A 349 -0.95 7.36 -30.15
CA ARG A 349 -0.66 8.46 -31.06
C ARG A 349 -1.89 9.32 -31.35
N LEU A 350 -3.05 8.70 -31.63
CA LEU A 350 -4.29 9.40 -31.87
C LEU A 350 -4.81 10.14 -30.63
N CYS A 351 -4.70 9.53 -29.44
CA CYS A 351 -5.04 10.20 -28.18
C CYS A 351 -4.18 11.44 -27.95
N ARG A 352 -2.87 11.33 -28.20
CA ARG A 352 -1.92 12.46 -28.04
C ARG A 352 -2.22 13.59 -29.01
N LEU A 353 -2.69 13.31 -30.21
CA LEU A 353 -3.08 14.33 -31.20
C LEU A 353 -4.43 15.00 -30.87
N ALA A 354 -5.32 14.27 -30.20
CA ALA A 354 -6.62 14.80 -29.77
C ALA A 354 -6.51 15.66 -28.50
N GLU A 355 -5.40 15.55 -27.75
CA GLU A 355 -5.12 16.34 -26.56
C GLU A 355 -4.55 17.71 -26.97
N GLU A 356 -5.36 18.76 -26.91
CA GLU A 356 -4.91 20.13 -27.15
C GLU A 356 -4.44 20.78 -25.85
N ARG A 357 -3.15 21.19 -25.84
CA ARG A 357 -2.58 22.04 -24.77
C ARG A 357 -2.26 23.41 -25.38
N LEU A 358 -2.92 24.43 -24.86
CA LEU A 358 -2.64 25.82 -25.30
C LEU A 358 -1.40 26.39 -24.55
N ASP A 359 -1.22 26.00 -23.30
CA ASP A 359 -0.04 26.29 -22.45
C ASP A 359 -0.06 25.38 -21.21
N ASP A 360 0.98 25.47 -20.35
CA ASP A 360 1.10 24.64 -19.13
C ASP A 360 0.07 24.98 -18.03
N GLU A 361 -0.64 26.11 -18.14
CA GLU A 361 -1.61 26.59 -17.15
C GLU A 361 -3.08 26.39 -17.57
N THR A 362 -3.35 26.13 -18.86
CA THR A 362 -4.74 25.94 -19.35
C THR A 362 -5.23 24.51 -19.16
N PRO A 363 -6.53 24.33 -18.88
CA PRO A 363 -7.13 23.00 -18.87
C PRO A 363 -6.96 22.34 -20.25
N VAL A 364 -6.54 21.10 -20.24
CA VAL A 364 -6.45 20.28 -21.47
C VAL A 364 -7.82 20.21 -22.13
N SER A 365 -7.93 20.60 -23.38
CA SER A 365 -9.11 20.37 -24.21
C SER A 365 -8.92 19.13 -25.07
N TRP A 366 -10.03 18.47 -25.39
CA TRP A 366 -10.06 17.28 -26.23
C TRP A 366 -10.93 17.55 -27.42
N ASN A 367 -10.34 17.49 -28.60
CA ASN A 367 -11.07 17.67 -29.87
C ASN A 367 -10.83 16.45 -30.77
N ALA A 368 -11.76 16.14 -31.61
CA ALA A 368 -11.52 15.20 -32.68
C ALA A 368 -10.32 15.69 -33.49
N SER A 369 -9.22 14.99 -33.44
CA SER A 369 -8.01 15.35 -34.16
C SER A 369 -8.27 15.46 -35.67
N ALA A 370 -7.48 16.26 -36.36
CA ALA A 370 -7.40 16.15 -37.80
C ALA A 370 -7.08 14.72 -38.21
N PRO A 371 -7.68 14.18 -39.27
CA PRO A 371 -7.36 12.83 -39.73
C PRO A 371 -5.86 12.72 -40.06
N ILE A 372 -5.26 11.58 -39.69
CA ILE A 372 -3.87 11.27 -39.93
C ILE A 372 -3.73 10.14 -40.93
N SER A 373 -2.75 10.22 -41.82
CA SER A 373 -2.47 9.18 -42.81
C SER A 373 -1.97 7.88 -42.20
N ARG A 374 -2.13 6.80 -42.94
CA ARG A 374 -1.56 5.49 -42.61
C ARG A 374 -0.06 5.55 -42.36
N ASP A 375 0.66 6.20 -43.27
CA ASP A 375 2.14 6.28 -43.18
C ASP A 375 2.58 6.97 -41.89
N ALA A 376 1.91 8.02 -41.46
CA ALA A 376 2.23 8.71 -40.23
C ALA A 376 1.93 7.84 -38.96
N LEU A 377 0.96 6.93 -39.02
CA LEU A 377 0.71 5.95 -37.96
C LEU A 377 1.75 4.80 -37.98
N LEU A 378 2.14 4.33 -39.17
CA LEU A 378 3.22 3.36 -39.32
C LEU A 378 4.57 3.92 -38.82
N ASP A 379 4.86 5.18 -39.09
CA ASP A 379 6.05 5.85 -38.56
C ASP A 379 6.03 5.96 -37.04
N ALA A 380 4.88 6.18 -36.42
CA ALA A 380 4.73 6.17 -34.99
C ALA A 380 5.02 4.78 -34.39
N ILE A 381 4.54 3.70 -35.03
CA ILE A 381 4.87 2.32 -34.60
C ILE A 381 6.36 2.06 -34.77
N ARG A 382 6.94 2.43 -35.91
CA ARG A 382 8.37 2.22 -36.24
C ARG A 382 9.29 2.96 -35.26
N ALA A 383 8.90 4.14 -34.83
CA ALA A 383 9.72 4.95 -33.91
C ALA A 383 9.93 4.24 -32.55
N ASP A 384 8.90 3.63 -32.02
CA ASP A 384 8.94 2.97 -30.72
C ASP A 384 9.29 1.46 -30.83
N PHE A 385 8.97 0.83 -31.96
CA PHE A 385 9.12 -0.60 -32.22
C PHE A 385 9.69 -0.86 -33.62
N PRO A 386 10.98 -0.59 -33.84
CA PRO A 386 11.59 -0.73 -35.19
C PRO A 386 11.60 -2.16 -35.73
N GLN A 387 11.39 -3.17 -34.90
CA GLN A 387 11.33 -4.57 -35.27
C GLN A 387 9.92 -5.07 -35.57
N ALA A 388 8.88 -4.21 -35.40
CA ALA A 388 7.50 -4.61 -35.65
C ALA A 388 7.26 -4.90 -37.13
N ASP A 389 6.41 -5.88 -37.42
CA ASP A 389 5.94 -6.13 -38.78
C ASP A 389 4.96 -5.02 -39.22
N LEU A 390 5.42 -4.15 -40.11
CA LEU A 390 4.65 -2.99 -40.62
C LEU A 390 3.88 -3.32 -41.91
N SER A 391 3.58 -4.58 -42.17
CA SER A 391 2.78 -5.00 -43.34
C SER A 391 1.36 -4.44 -43.27
N ASP A 392 0.77 -4.26 -44.46
CA ASP A 392 -0.62 -3.81 -44.59
C ASP A 392 -1.60 -4.70 -43.80
N ALA A 393 -1.38 -6.00 -43.84
CA ALA A 393 -2.21 -6.98 -43.12
C ALA A 393 -2.20 -6.76 -41.60
N GLN A 394 -1.04 -6.43 -41.01
CA GLN A 394 -0.92 -6.16 -39.57
C GLN A 394 -1.56 -4.83 -39.20
N PHE A 395 -1.37 -3.82 -40.01
CA PHE A 395 -2.00 -2.52 -39.81
C PHE A 395 -3.52 -2.61 -39.90
N ASP A 396 -4.06 -3.21 -40.97
CA ASP A 396 -5.51 -3.36 -41.16
C ASP A 396 -6.13 -4.22 -40.05
N SER A 397 -5.43 -5.25 -39.60
CA SER A 397 -5.84 -6.03 -38.45
C SER A 397 -5.95 -5.17 -37.18
N ALA A 398 -4.98 -4.28 -36.92
CA ALA A 398 -4.99 -3.41 -35.75
C ALA A 398 -6.15 -2.39 -35.83
N ILE A 399 -6.36 -1.79 -36.99
CA ILE A 399 -7.51 -0.89 -37.20
C ILE A 399 -8.82 -1.62 -36.97
N SER A 400 -8.96 -2.86 -37.45
CA SER A 400 -10.19 -3.65 -37.28
C SER A 400 -10.53 -3.95 -35.81
N VAL A 401 -9.52 -4.02 -34.94
CA VAL A 401 -9.73 -4.11 -33.47
C VAL A 401 -10.19 -2.77 -32.92
N LEU A 402 -9.57 -1.66 -33.33
CA LEU A 402 -9.88 -0.32 -32.79
C LEU A 402 -11.19 0.28 -33.31
N ASP A 403 -11.62 -0.06 -34.53
CA ASP A 403 -12.92 0.33 -35.12
C ASP A 403 -14.01 -0.69 -34.81
N TYR A 404 -13.71 -1.76 -34.09
CA TYR A 404 -14.60 -2.84 -33.69
C TYR A 404 -15.15 -3.68 -34.86
N SER A 405 -14.64 -3.54 -36.08
CA SER A 405 -15.06 -4.37 -37.23
C SER A 405 -14.64 -5.83 -37.07
N TYR A 406 -13.57 -6.08 -36.34
CA TYR A 406 -13.10 -7.42 -35.98
C TYR A 406 -14.08 -8.19 -35.09
N PHE A 407 -14.83 -7.49 -34.22
CA PHE A 407 -15.64 -8.15 -33.20
C PHE A 407 -16.99 -8.64 -33.75
N THR A 408 -17.42 -9.81 -33.26
CA THR A 408 -18.79 -10.28 -33.43
C THR A 408 -19.78 -9.38 -32.68
N GLY A 409 -21.08 -9.41 -33.04
CA GLY A 409 -22.11 -8.61 -32.39
C GLY A 409 -22.12 -8.71 -30.84
N PRO A 410 -22.02 -9.95 -30.23
CA PRO A 410 -21.91 -10.09 -28.79
C PRO A 410 -20.69 -9.40 -28.19
N ASN A 411 -19.50 -9.53 -28.83
CA ASN A 411 -18.28 -8.91 -28.32
C ASN A 411 -18.29 -7.38 -28.49
N ARG A 412 -18.85 -6.85 -29.59
CA ARG A 412 -19.06 -5.40 -29.73
C ARG A 412 -19.89 -4.86 -28.58
N LYS A 413 -20.99 -5.52 -28.26
CA LYS A 413 -21.86 -5.14 -27.14
C LYS A 413 -21.14 -5.24 -25.79
N ARG A 414 -20.32 -6.27 -25.60
CA ARG A 414 -19.50 -6.48 -24.39
C ARG A 414 -18.49 -5.36 -24.19
N PHE A 415 -17.95 -4.78 -25.27
CA PHE A 415 -16.95 -3.71 -25.24
C PHE A 415 -17.55 -2.31 -25.49
N GLY A 416 -18.85 -2.13 -25.22
CA GLY A 416 -19.52 -0.83 -25.25
C GLY A 416 -20.08 -0.42 -26.59
N ASN A 417 -19.88 -1.21 -27.66
CA ASN A 417 -20.40 -0.99 -29.00
C ASN A 417 -20.08 0.41 -29.59
N LEU A 418 -19.01 1.03 -29.15
CA LEU A 418 -18.53 2.33 -29.60
C LEU A 418 -17.11 2.19 -30.15
N PRO A 419 -16.91 2.29 -31.47
CA PRO A 419 -15.57 2.27 -32.06
C PRO A 419 -14.69 3.37 -31.46
N LEU A 420 -13.41 3.05 -31.22
CA LEU A 420 -12.45 4.04 -30.71
C LEU A 420 -11.87 4.88 -31.85
N VAL A 421 -11.70 4.26 -33.01
CA VAL A 421 -11.14 4.87 -34.22
C VAL A 421 -12.16 4.82 -35.36
N GLU A 422 -12.17 5.84 -36.19
CA GLU A 422 -12.92 5.88 -37.42
C GLU A 422 -12.01 6.12 -38.63
N THR A 423 -12.28 5.42 -39.72
CA THR A 423 -11.61 5.57 -41.01
C THR A 423 -12.39 6.49 -41.89
N LEU A 424 -11.75 7.50 -42.46
CA LEU A 424 -12.32 8.46 -43.38
C LEU A 424 -11.72 8.24 -44.77
N ALA A 425 -12.55 8.41 -45.81
CA ALA A 425 -12.04 8.48 -47.17
C ALA A 425 -11.34 9.84 -47.35
N ASP A 426 -10.11 9.86 -47.87
CA ASP A 426 -9.46 11.09 -48.25
C ASP A 426 -10.01 11.54 -49.61
N ASP A 427 -10.58 12.76 -49.65
CA ASP A 427 -11.26 13.28 -50.86
C ASP A 427 -10.27 13.67 -51.98
N ASP A 428 -8.96 13.85 -51.69
CA ASP A 428 -7.94 14.38 -52.63
C ASP A 428 -6.98 13.34 -53.24
N GLN A 429 -6.71 12.21 -52.59
CA GLN A 429 -5.75 11.21 -53.09
C GLN A 429 -6.19 9.75 -53.01
N GLY A 430 -7.36 9.48 -52.44
CA GLY A 430 -7.94 8.11 -52.41
C GLY A 430 -7.34 7.19 -51.31
N GLU A 431 -6.46 7.69 -50.47
CA GLU A 431 -5.93 6.93 -49.33
C GLU A 431 -6.76 7.17 -48.08
N PRO A 432 -6.97 6.12 -47.26
CA PRO A 432 -7.75 6.27 -46.02
C PRO A 432 -6.96 7.06 -44.96
N ALA A 433 -7.68 7.93 -44.23
CA ALA A 433 -7.18 8.66 -43.08
C ALA A 433 -7.92 8.23 -41.81
N TYR A 434 -7.26 8.36 -40.65
CA TYR A 434 -7.68 7.80 -39.38
C TYR A 434 -7.77 8.89 -38.32
N ARG A 435 -8.77 8.82 -37.45
CA ARG A 435 -8.90 9.68 -36.26
C ARG A 435 -9.64 8.97 -35.16
N LEU A 436 -9.62 9.53 -33.93
CA LEU A 436 -10.53 9.07 -32.87
C LEU A 436 -11.98 9.33 -33.23
N SER A 437 -12.89 8.41 -32.92
CA SER A 437 -14.31 8.64 -33.07
C SER A 437 -14.81 9.75 -32.14
N SER A 438 -15.80 10.52 -32.59
CA SER A 438 -16.34 11.64 -31.79
C SER A 438 -16.89 11.18 -30.44
N GLY A 439 -17.54 10.01 -30.39
CA GLY A 439 -18.07 9.45 -29.16
C GLY A 439 -16.96 9.11 -28.15
N PHE A 440 -15.83 8.58 -28.63
CA PHE A 440 -14.69 8.26 -27.77
C PHE A 440 -13.98 9.53 -27.29
N VAL A 441 -13.83 10.54 -28.15
CA VAL A 441 -13.27 11.84 -27.73
C VAL A 441 -14.11 12.50 -26.64
N ASN A 442 -15.44 12.45 -26.73
CA ASN A 442 -16.33 12.98 -25.70
C ASN A 442 -16.10 12.28 -24.35
N MET A 443 -15.97 10.95 -24.32
CA MET A 443 -15.66 10.23 -23.09
C MET A 443 -14.32 10.67 -22.48
N LEU A 444 -13.29 10.85 -23.32
CA LEU A 444 -11.98 11.36 -22.85
C LEU A 444 -12.08 12.79 -22.31
N ALA A 445 -12.92 13.64 -22.92
CA ALA A 445 -13.10 15.02 -22.49
C ALA A 445 -13.86 15.13 -21.16
N GLU A 446 -14.97 14.39 -21.04
CA GLU A 446 -15.94 14.55 -19.96
C GLU A 446 -15.53 13.84 -18.68
N ASN A 447 -14.85 12.68 -18.78
CA ASN A 447 -14.54 11.86 -17.61
C ASN A 447 -13.01 11.75 -17.36
N ARG A 448 -12.56 12.50 -16.34
CA ARG A 448 -11.14 12.50 -15.94
C ARG A 448 -10.66 11.12 -15.45
N THR A 449 -11.45 10.43 -14.65
CA THR A 449 -11.10 9.11 -14.11
C THR A 449 -10.97 8.09 -15.23
N PHE A 450 -11.93 8.01 -16.14
CA PHE A 450 -11.85 7.15 -17.32
C PHE A 450 -10.57 7.41 -18.12
N ARG A 451 -10.30 8.68 -18.45
CA ARG A 451 -9.13 9.10 -19.24
C ARG A 451 -7.81 8.68 -18.59
N ILE A 452 -7.66 8.91 -17.29
CA ILE A 452 -6.43 8.59 -16.56
C ILE A 452 -6.19 7.08 -16.55
N PHE A 453 -7.21 6.28 -16.22
CA PHE A 453 -7.07 4.83 -16.15
C PHE A 453 -6.86 4.18 -17.52
N LEU A 454 -7.49 4.72 -18.57
CA LEU A 454 -7.25 4.26 -19.93
C LEU A 454 -5.81 4.58 -20.38
N ALA A 455 -5.35 5.82 -20.22
CA ALA A 455 -4.00 6.23 -20.59
C ALA A 455 -2.94 5.39 -19.86
N ASP A 456 -3.16 5.10 -18.59
CA ASP A 456 -2.27 4.26 -17.79
C ASP A 456 -2.25 2.80 -18.27
N THR A 457 -3.43 2.26 -18.63
CA THR A 457 -3.54 0.92 -19.22
C THR A 457 -2.78 0.82 -20.54
N LEU A 458 -2.88 1.83 -21.41
CA LEU A 458 -2.15 1.88 -22.69
C LEU A 458 -0.64 1.97 -22.47
N ARG A 459 -0.16 2.84 -21.56
CA ARG A 459 1.26 2.98 -21.23
C ARG A 459 1.84 1.69 -20.68
N THR A 460 1.11 1.00 -19.80
CA THR A 460 1.53 -0.28 -19.24
C THR A 460 1.57 -1.36 -20.33
N GLY A 461 0.58 -1.40 -21.22
CA GLY A 461 0.59 -2.29 -22.38
C GLY A 461 1.79 -2.06 -23.30
N LEU A 462 2.14 -0.78 -23.56
CA LEU A 462 3.36 -0.44 -24.33
C LEU A 462 4.64 -0.87 -23.61
N ALA A 463 4.70 -0.75 -22.27
CA ALA A 463 5.84 -1.23 -21.49
C ALA A 463 5.97 -2.75 -21.58
N ASN A 464 4.88 -3.50 -21.37
CA ASN A 464 4.86 -4.96 -21.56
C ASN A 464 5.32 -5.37 -22.97
N CYS A 465 4.85 -4.64 -23.99
CA CYS A 465 5.24 -4.90 -25.37
C CYS A 465 6.75 -4.70 -25.58
N ARG A 466 7.34 -3.64 -25.03
CA ARG A 466 8.80 -3.38 -25.12
C ARG A 466 9.59 -4.50 -24.46
N ASP A 467 9.17 -5.00 -23.30
CA ASP A 467 9.85 -6.11 -22.63
C ASP A 467 9.82 -7.38 -23.50
N LEU A 468 8.66 -7.73 -24.08
CA LEU A 468 8.53 -8.88 -24.98
C LEU A 468 9.42 -8.76 -26.23
N PHE A 469 9.60 -7.54 -26.77
CA PHE A 469 10.48 -7.31 -27.91
C PHE A 469 11.98 -7.25 -27.55
N GLN A 470 12.33 -7.07 -26.27
CA GLN A 470 13.72 -7.15 -25.80
C GLN A 470 14.15 -8.57 -25.45
N GLU A 471 13.21 -9.43 -25.10
CA GLU A 471 13.45 -10.85 -24.77
C GLU A 471 13.49 -11.75 -26.02
N ALA A 472 12.96 -11.30 -27.17
CA ALA A 472 12.91 -12.03 -28.45
C ALA A 472 14.12 -11.75 -29.32
#